data_5ec2333e11d9c0b8fbbc4e13cfb96549
#
_entry.id   5ec2333e11d9c0b8fbbc4e13cfb96549
#
_cell.length_a   1.000
_cell.length_b   1.000
_cell.length_c   1.000
_cell.angle_alpha   90.00
_cell.angle_beta   90.00
_cell.angle_gamma   90.00
#
_symmetry.space_group_name_H-M   'P 1'
#
loop_
_entity.id
_entity.type
_entity.pdbx_description
1 polymer ?
#
loop_
_entity_poly.entity_id
_entity_poly.type
_entity_poly.pdbx_seq_one_letter_code
_entity_poly.pdbx_strand_id
1 'polypeptide(L)'
;MKLFLLAGEASGDRLGADLMRGLRHLTPDVTFRGIAGPEMQSEGLDSLFDMSELSVMGLAEVLPKYFALKRRLDQTVAEVLAWKPDILITIDSPDFSLRVARAVRAADPKIRTCHYVAPSVWAWRAGRAKKMAGFIDHVLALLPFEPPYMEAEGMACDFVGHPVAAQAPITSKQIAKFQADYAFDPARESLVILPGSRPSEIKRLLPVFCQVLSEPFFADFQLIFPTLPHLEPLLREALKGLPQETVLVTGSGLSAAAAAEERLVAYGAAKAAMAASGTVSLELAAAGTPMVIAYDMGLISRLIIGAMLQIDTVTLVNLVSETRAVPEFVGRDCKAAQIAPALRQILSAPAAQAQAIEETMTRLGRGDPELPYRAARAVLKGLQ
;
A
#
# COMPACT_ATOMS: atom_id res chain seq x y z
N MET A 1 -20.17 -16.95 16.08
CA MET A 1 -18.98 -16.13 16.40
C MET A 1 -19.22 -14.70 15.93
N LYS A 2 -18.94 -13.70 16.77
CA LYS A 2 -19.20 -12.27 16.50
C LYS A 2 -17.88 -11.52 16.28
N LEU A 3 -17.71 -10.89 15.14
CA LEU A 3 -16.52 -10.08 14.84
C LEU A 3 -16.90 -8.64 14.53
N PHE A 4 -16.24 -7.71 15.22
CA PHE A 4 -16.36 -6.29 14.91
C PHE A 4 -15.14 -5.85 14.09
N LEU A 5 -15.39 -5.44 12.85
CA LEU A 5 -14.33 -5.02 11.91
C LEU A 5 -14.34 -3.50 11.75
N LEU A 6 -13.17 -2.89 11.74
CA LEU A 6 -13.01 -1.46 11.56
C LEU A 6 -11.98 -1.19 10.49
N ALA A 7 -12.43 -0.70 9.33
CA ALA A 7 -11.59 -0.13 8.29
C ALA A 7 -11.77 1.39 8.25
N GLY A 8 -10.72 2.14 7.92
CA GLY A 8 -10.76 3.61 7.83
C GLY A 8 -10.37 4.15 6.46
N GLU A 9 -9.92 3.28 5.56
CA GLU A 9 -9.46 3.61 4.21
C GLU A 9 -9.78 2.48 3.24
N ALA A 10 -9.77 2.78 1.93
CA ALA A 10 -10.09 1.81 0.88
C ALA A 10 -9.17 0.58 0.88
N SER A 11 -7.90 0.73 1.24
CA SER A 11 -6.96 -0.39 1.40
C SER A 11 -7.39 -1.34 2.51
N GLY A 12 -7.81 -0.78 3.65
CA GLY A 12 -8.31 -1.54 4.79
C GLY A 12 -9.66 -2.20 4.50
N ASP A 13 -10.53 -1.55 3.75
CA ASP A 13 -11.82 -2.10 3.31
C ASP A 13 -11.63 -3.36 2.46
N ARG A 14 -10.70 -3.31 1.50
CA ARG A 14 -10.34 -4.47 0.68
C ARG A 14 -9.81 -5.63 1.51
N LEU A 15 -8.84 -5.36 2.40
CA LEU A 15 -8.29 -6.38 3.32
C LEU A 15 -9.40 -6.98 4.21
N GLY A 16 -10.32 -6.15 4.69
CA GLY A 16 -11.47 -6.57 5.48
C GLY A 16 -12.41 -7.47 4.71
N ALA A 17 -12.72 -7.15 3.45
CA ALA A 17 -13.55 -7.98 2.59
C ALA A 17 -12.91 -9.36 2.32
N ASP A 18 -11.60 -9.39 2.03
CA ASP A 18 -10.85 -10.63 1.86
C ASP A 18 -10.88 -11.48 3.15
N LEU A 19 -10.67 -10.86 4.30
CA LEU A 19 -10.75 -11.51 5.60
C LEU A 19 -12.16 -12.08 5.87
N MET A 20 -13.23 -11.33 5.56
CA MET A 20 -14.61 -11.78 5.72
C MET A 20 -14.90 -13.00 4.85
N ARG A 21 -14.46 -13.01 3.59
CA ARG A 21 -14.59 -14.18 2.70
C ARG A 21 -13.89 -15.41 3.28
N GLY A 22 -12.64 -15.23 3.72
CA GLY A 22 -11.86 -16.31 4.33
C GLY A 22 -12.51 -16.85 5.61
N LEU A 23 -13.01 -15.99 6.48
CA LEU A 23 -13.70 -16.38 7.71
C LEU A 23 -15.00 -17.15 7.43
N ARG A 24 -15.82 -16.71 6.49
CA ARG A 24 -17.04 -17.44 6.11
C ARG A 24 -16.75 -18.81 5.53
N HIS A 25 -15.68 -18.91 4.74
CA HIS A 25 -15.27 -20.20 4.20
C HIS A 25 -14.87 -21.20 5.30
N LEU A 26 -14.16 -20.72 6.32
CA LEU A 26 -13.66 -21.56 7.41
C LEU A 26 -14.68 -21.75 8.56
N THR A 27 -15.57 -20.80 8.75
CA THR A 27 -16.55 -20.79 9.86
C THR A 27 -17.85 -20.15 9.36
N PRO A 28 -18.82 -20.97 8.84
CA PRO A 28 -20.05 -20.43 8.26
C PRO A 28 -20.90 -19.59 9.24
N ASP A 29 -20.91 -19.93 10.53
CA ASP A 29 -21.70 -19.27 11.56
C ASP A 29 -20.97 -18.04 12.14
N VAL A 30 -20.55 -17.13 11.25
CA VAL A 30 -19.89 -15.88 11.63
C VAL A 30 -20.79 -14.68 11.34
N THR A 31 -20.85 -13.74 12.28
CA THR A 31 -21.59 -12.49 12.13
C THR A 31 -20.64 -11.31 12.24
N PHE A 32 -20.84 -10.34 11.36
CA PHE A 32 -20.00 -9.15 11.26
C PHE A 32 -20.78 -7.89 11.60
N ARG A 33 -20.15 -6.97 12.32
CA ARG A 33 -20.55 -5.57 12.47
C ARG A 33 -19.31 -4.70 12.38
N GLY A 34 -19.47 -3.41 12.12
CA GLY A 34 -18.32 -2.52 12.14
C GLY A 34 -18.44 -1.27 11.30
N ILE A 35 -17.28 -0.81 10.83
CA ILE A 35 -17.13 0.32 9.92
C ILE A 35 -16.46 -0.20 8.67
N ALA A 36 -17.12 0.00 7.53
CA ALA A 36 -16.81 -0.64 6.26
C ALA A 36 -16.97 0.34 5.10
N GLY A 37 -16.17 0.12 4.08
CA GLY A 37 -16.37 0.69 2.77
C GLY A 37 -17.20 -0.23 1.86
N PRO A 38 -17.24 0.08 0.54
CA PRO A 38 -18.07 -0.66 -0.41
C PRO A 38 -17.73 -2.14 -0.53
N GLU A 39 -16.44 -2.53 -0.38
CA GLU A 39 -16.02 -3.93 -0.55
C GLU A 39 -16.49 -4.81 0.62
N MET A 40 -16.30 -4.39 1.86
CA MET A 40 -16.83 -5.10 3.02
C MET A 40 -18.37 -5.06 3.08
N GLN A 41 -19.00 -3.97 2.60
CA GLN A 41 -20.45 -3.89 2.50
C GLN A 41 -21.00 -4.90 1.48
N SER A 42 -20.32 -5.10 0.35
CA SER A 42 -20.69 -6.14 -0.62
C SER A 42 -20.62 -7.56 -0.04
N GLU A 43 -19.78 -7.74 0.99
CA GLU A 43 -19.71 -8.95 1.81
C GLU A 43 -20.77 -8.95 2.95
N GLY A 44 -21.75 -8.06 2.94
CA GLY A 44 -22.88 -8.05 3.86
C GLY A 44 -22.58 -7.48 5.25
N LEU A 45 -21.61 -6.59 5.40
CA LEU A 45 -21.40 -5.82 6.61
C LEU A 45 -22.10 -4.46 6.48
N ASP A 46 -23.13 -4.21 7.28
CA ASP A 46 -23.74 -2.88 7.38
C ASP A 46 -22.81 -1.96 8.18
N SER A 47 -22.35 -0.88 7.55
CA SER A 47 -21.44 0.06 8.20
C SER A 47 -22.15 0.95 9.19
N LEU A 48 -21.56 1.13 10.38
CA LEU A 48 -22.10 1.99 11.44
C LEU A 48 -22.24 3.47 11.00
N PHE A 49 -21.38 3.90 10.12
CA PHE A 49 -21.41 5.21 9.44
C PHE A 49 -20.52 5.15 8.19
N ASP A 50 -20.56 6.19 7.36
CA ASP A 50 -19.75 6.26 6.15
C ASP A 50 -18.24 6.28 6.50
N MET A 51 -17.51 5.25 6.05
CA MET A 51 -16.06 5.11 6.26
C MET A 51 -15.27 6.35 5.78
N SER A 52 -15.75 7.05 4.76
CA SER A 52 -15.11 8.25 4.23
C SER A 52 -14.94 9.36 5.26
N GLU A 53 -15.74 9.38 6.33
CA GLU A 53 -15.60 10.33 7.42
C GLU A 53 -14.28 10.15 8.20
N LEU A 54 -13.66 8.96 8.13
CA LEU A 54 -12.37 8.64 8.75
C LEU A 54 -11.17 8.97 7.85
N SER A 55 -11.39 9.13 6.54
CA SER A 55 -10.36 9.41 5.55
C SER A 55 -9.92 10.87 5.63
N VAL A 56 -9.15 11.22 6.66
CA VAL A 56 -8.65 12.58 6.90
C VAL A 56 -7.13 12.53 6.93
N MET A 57 -6.47 13.22 6.01
CA MET A 57 -5.02 13.23 5.91
C MET A 57 -4.43 14.59 6.30
N GLY A 58 -3.54 14.58 7.30
CA GLY A 58 -2.74 15.73 7.72
C GLY A 58 -3.39 16.61 8.81
N LEU A 59 -2.53 17.29 9.58
CA LEU A 59 -2.94 18.10 10.73
C LEU A 59 -3.93 19.23 10.37
N ALA A 60 -3.81 19.80 9.17
CA ALA A 60 -4.68 20.88 8.72
C ALA A 60 -6.13 20.43 8.49
N GLU A 61 -6.34 19.17 8.10
CA GLU A 61 -7.67 18.59 7.89
C GLU A 61 -8.23 17.96 9.16
N VAL A 62 -7.37 17.48 10.06
CA VAL A 62 -7.78 16.85 11.34
C VAL A 62 -8.33 17.89 12.31
N LEU A 63 -7.72 19.07 12.41
CA LEU A 63 -8.14 20.11 13.38
C LEU A 63 -9.63 20.50 13.25
N PRO A 64 -10.15 20.84 12.05
CA PRO A 64 -11.56 21.19 11.90
C PRO A 64 -12.52 20.00 12.17
N LYS A 65 -12.06 18.76 11.90
CA LYS A 65 -12.86 17.53 12.04
C LYS A 65 -12.69 16.84 13.40
N TYR A 66 -11.84 17.36 14.29
CA TYR A 66 -11.49 16.70 15.55
C TYR A 66 -12.71 16.28 16.39
N PHE A 67 -13.68 17.17 16.57
CA PHE A 67 -14.88 16.87 17.36
C PHE A 67 -15.78 15.81 16.68
N ALA A 68 -15.84 15.83 15.35
CA ALA A 68 -16.57 14.83 14.58
C ALA A 68 -15.90 13.44 14.72
N LEU A 69 -14.58 13.38 14.55
CA LEU A 69 -13.81 12.15 14.72
C LEU A 69 -13.90 11.62 16.15
N LYS A 70 -13.86 12.49 17.16
CA LYS A 70 -14.06 12.09 18.55
C LYS A 70 -15.47 11.49 18.78
N ARG A 71 -16.51 12.11 18.26
CA ARG A 71 -17.89 11.57 18.34
C ARG A 71 -17.98 10.20 17.67
N ARG A 72 -17.36 10.00 16.49
CA ARG A 72 -17.33 8.69 15.81
C ARG A 72 -16.56 7.65 16.61
N LEU A 73 -15.46 8.05 17.26
CA LEU A 73 -14.73 7.18 18.19
C LEU A 73 -15.62 6.73 19.34
N ASP A 74 -16.27 7.67 20.04
CA ASP A 74 -17.13 7.38 21.18
C ASP A 74 -18.33 6.51 20.76
N GLN A 75 -18.93 6.77 19.58
CA GLN A 75 -20.00 5.96 18.99
C GLN A 75 -19.52 4.52 18.72
N THR A 76 -18.35 4.37 18.11
CA THR A 76 -17.77 3.05 17.78
C THR A 76 -17.48 2.24 19.03
N VAL A 77 -16.88 2.86 20.06
CA VAL A 77 -16.61 2.19 21.33
C VAL A 77 -17.91 1.75 22.00
N ALA A 78 -18.93 2.62 22.04
CA ALA A 78 -20.23 2.29 22.61
C ALA A 78 -20.89 1.09 21.91
N GLU A 79 -20.84 1.04 20.57
CA GLU A 79 -21.39 -0.07 19.78
C GLU A 79 -20.65 -1.39 20.03
N VAL A 80 -19.30 -1.35 20.08
CA VAL A 80 -18.49 -2.55 20.41
C VAL A 80 -18.86 -3.10 21.78
N LEU A 81 -18.93 -2.24 22.81
CA LEU A 81 -19.28 -2.63 24.18
C LEU A 81 -20.72 -3.15 24.31
N ALA A 82 -21.68 -2.57 23.57
CA ALA A 82 -23.05 -3.01 23.57
C ALA A 82 -23.22 -4.36 22.86
N TRP A 83 -22.55 -4.55 21.73
CA TRP A 83 -22.67 -5.77 20.92
C TRP A 83 -21.87 -6.95 21.48
N LYS A 84 -20.78 -6.67 22.24
CA LYS A 84 -19.89 -7.66 22.86
C LYS A 84 -19.38 -8.69 21.84
N PRO A 85 -18.55 -8.29 20.89
CA PRO A 85 -17.95 -9.22 19.96
C PRO A 85 -16.95 -10.16 20.67
N ASP A 86 -16.72 -11.32 20.08
CA ASP A 86 -15.63 -12.23 20.51
C ASP A 86 -14.26 -11.61 20.22
N ILE A 87 -14.18 -10.81 19.14
CA ILE A 87 -12.95 -10.09 18.76
C ILE A 87 -13.28 -8.77 18.07
N LEU A 88 -12.51 -7.73 18.41
CA LEU A 88 -12.41 -6.47 17.69
C LEU A 88 -11.20 -6.53 16.76
N ILE A 89 -11.43 -6.42 15.45
CA ILE A 89 -10.38 -6.38 14.42
C ILE A 89 -10.32 -4.98 13.84
N THR A 90 -9.22 -4.28 14.08
CA THR A 90 -8.92 -2.98 13.48
C THR A 90 -7.99 -3.17 12.29
N ILE A 91 -8.29 -2.51 11.16
CA ILE A 91 -7.56 -2.71 9.90
C ILE A 91 -6.96 -1.38 9.47
N ASP A 92 -5.62 -1.31 9.47
CA ASP A 92 -4.86 -0.10 9.11
C ASP A 92 -5.33 1.16 9.89
N SER A 93 -5.19 2.36 9.31
CA SER A 93 -5.64 3.65 9.89
C SER A 93 -5.31 3.81 11.39
N PRO A 94 -4.05 3.66 11.81
CA PRO A 94 -3.67 3.47 13.21
C PRO A 94 -4.03 4.66 14.12
N ASP A 95 -4.21 5.86 13.56
CA ASP A 95 -4.53 7.04 14.35
C ASP A 95 -5.98 7.03 14.89
N PHE A 96 -6.91 6.36 14.22
CA PHE A 96 -8.27 6.13 14.69
C PHE A 96 -8.42 4.73 15.30
N SER A 97 -8.02 3.70 14.57
CA SER A 97 -8.18 2.29 14.92
C SER A 97 -7.60 1.94 16.28
N LEU A 98 -6.35 2.35 16.55
CA LEU A 98 -5.69 2.04 17.82
C LEU A 98 -6.27 2.82 19.01
N ARG A 99 -6.90 3.98 18.78
CA ARG A 99 -7.62 4.70 19.85
C ARG A 99 -8.91 3.98 20.23
N VAL A 100 -9.65 3.44 19.25
CA VAL A 100 -10.83 2.61 19.50
C VAL A 100 -10.43 1.36 20.28
N ALA A 101 -9.42 0.61 19.81
CA ALA A 101 -8.95 -0.60 20.49
C ALA A 101 -8.51 -0.34 21.94
N ARG A 102 -7.79 0.76 22.19
CA ARG A 102 -7.39 1.17 23.55
C ARG A 102 -8.59 1.48 24.43
N ALA A 103 -9.57 2.21 23.92
CA ALA A 103 -10.77 2.58 24.69
C ALA A 103 -11.63 1.35 25.01
N VAL A 104 -11.80 0.44 24.05
CA VAL A 104 -12.50 -0.83 24.25
C VAL A 104 -11.79 -1.69 25.30
N ARG A 105 -10.48 -1.87 25.18
CA ARG A 105 -9.66 -2.63 26.15
C ARG A 105 -9.76 -2.07 27.57
N ALA A 106 -9.78 -0.74 27.71
CA ALA A 106 -9.89 -0.09 29.01
C ALA A 106 -11.28 -0.29 29.64
N ALA A 107 -12.34 -0.39 28.82
CA ALA A 107 -13.72 -0.56 29.28
C ALA A 107 -14.10 -2.05 29.50
N ASP A 108 -13.67 -2.94 28.62
CA ASP A 108 -13.89 -4.39 28.74
C ASP A 108 -12.64 -5.17 28.30
N PRO A 109 -11.81 -5.60 29.27
CA PRO A 109 -10.58 -6.36 29.01
C PRO A 109 -10.79 -7.74 28.40
N LYS A 110 -12.04 -8.25 28.41
CA LYS A 110 -12.37 -9.59 27.89
C LYS A 110 -12.52 -9.61 26.37
N ILE A 111 -12.82 -8.47 25.75
CA ILE A 111 -12.90 -8.38 24.29
C ILE A 111 -11.49 -8.49 23.72
N ARG A 112 -11.24 -9.56 22.96
CA ARG A 112 -9.97 -9.75 22.28
C ARG A 112 -9.77 -8.70 21.20
N THR A 113 -8.53 -8.24 21.03
CA THR A 113 -8.21 -7.18 20.05
C THR A 113 -7.16 -7.67 19.07
N CYS A 114 -7.44 -7.50 17.80
CA CYS A 114 -6.52 -7.79 16.70
C CYS A 114 -6.30 -6.53 15.86
N HIS A 115 -5.05 -6.29 15.44
CA HIS A 115 -4.74 -5.22 14.50
C HIS A 115 -4.17 -5.80 13.22
N TYR A 116 -4.85 -5.57 12.11
CA TYR A 116 -4.44 -6.02 10.79
C TYR A 116 -3.68 -4.89 10.09
N VAL A 117 -2.52 -5.18 9.56
CA VAL A 117 -1.45 -4.32 9.06
C VAL A 117 -0.54 -3.83 10.18
N ALA A 118 0.58 -4.52 10.38
CA ALA A 118 1.58 -4.13 11.35
C ALA A 118 2.09 -2.69 11.07
N PRO A 119 2.22 -1.84 12.07
CA PRO A 119 2.80 -0.51 11.86
C PRO A 119 4.28 -0.64 11.53
N SER A 120 4.80 0.22 10.66
CA SER A 120 6.18 0.21 10.15
C SER A 120 7.23 0.59 11.22
N VAL A 121 7.20 -0.09 12.38
CA VAL A 121 8.12 0.16 13.51
C VAL A 121 9.57 -0.22 13.21
N TRP A 122 9.77 -1.09 12.25
CA TRP A 122 11.07 -1.49 11.72
C TRP A 122 11.77 -0.35 10.95
N ALA A 123 11.00 0.58 10.38
CA ALA A 123 11.53 1.73 9.66
C ALA A 123 11.72 2.95 10.57
N TRP A 124 10.76 3.21 11.45
CA TRP A 124 10.74 4.40 12.32
C TRP A 124 9.74 4.20 13.48
N ARG A 125 9.87 5.00 14.55
CA ARG A 125 8.97 4.96 15.71
C ARG A 125 8.83 3.58 16.38
N ALA A 126 9.94 2.90 16.62
CA ALA A 126 9.98 1.57 17.28
C ALA A 126 9.12 1.50 18.58
N GLY A 127 9.06 2.57 19.37
CA GLY A 127 8.21 2.64 20.56
C GLY A 127 6.69 2.56 20.32
N ARG A 128 6.22 2.51 19.05
CA ARG A 128 4.79 2.31 18.77
C ARG A 128 4.35 0.89 19.10
N ALA A 129 5.15 -0.14 18.80
CA ALA A 129 4.85 -1.53 19.15
C ALA A 129 4.66 -1.67 20.67
N LYS A 130 5.58 -1.14 21.48
CA LYS A 130 5.47 -1.12 22.94
C LYS A 130 4.17 -0.47 23.45
N LYS A 131 3.73 0.62 22.82
CA LYS A 131 2.47 1.28 23.20
C LYS A 131 1.25 0.45 22.83
N MET A 132 1.32 -0.34 21.74
CA MET A 132 0.23 -1.22 21.28
C MET A 132 0.07 -2.45 22.19
N ALA A 133 1.15 -3.01 22.69
CA ALA A 133 1.14 -4.22 23.52
C ALA A 133 0.23 -4.12 24.75
N GLY A 134 -0.04 -2.92 25.26
CA GLY A 134 -0.97 -2.71 26.36
C GLY A 134 -2.46 -2.89 26.02
N PHE A 135 -2.82 -2.98 24.72
CA PHE A 135 -4.23 -3.05 24.31
C PHE A 135 -4.47 -3.79 22.99
N ILE A 136 -3.46 -4.36 22.37
CA ILE A 136 -3.56 -5.26 21.21
C ILE A 136 -2.99 -6.63 21.61
N ASP A 137 -3.78 -7.68 21.42
CA ASP A 137 -3.36 -9.06 21.70
C ASP A 137 -2.65 -9.69 20.52
N HIS A 138 -3.10 -9.37 19.31
CA HIS A 138 -2.67 -10.05 18.09
C HIS A 138 -2.50 -9.07 16.93
N VAL A 139 -1.43 -9.23 16.16
CA VAL A 139 -1.16 -8.45 14.94
C VAL A 139 -1.11 -9.38 13.73
N LEU A 140 -1.78 -9.01 12.65
CA LEU A 140 -1.66 -9.66 11.35
C LEU A 140 -0.72 -8.84 10.49
N ALA A 141 0.46 -9.37 10.24
CA ALA A 141 1.54 -8.72 9.50
C ALA A 141 1.46 -9.02 8.01
N LEU A 142 1.70 -8.00 7.17
CA LEU A 142 1.74 -8.13 5.72
C LEU A 142 3.14 -8.44 5.17
N LEU A 143 4.20 -8.17 5.95
CA LEU A 143 5.58 -8.38 5.55
C LEU A 143 6.24 -9.45 6.43
N PRO A 144 7.05 -10.35 5.84
CA PRO A 144 7.57 -11.52 6.53
C PRO A 144 8.54 -11.21 7.68
N PHE A 145 9.13 -10.02 7.69
CA PHE A 145 10.08 -9.58 8.70
C PHE A 145 9.44 -8.78 9.86
N GLU A 146 8.11 -8.52 9.83
CA GLU A 146 7.42 -7.73 10.85
C GLU A 146 7.15 -8.48 12.17
N PRO A 147 6.85 -9.79 12.18
CA PRO A 147 6.47 -10.49 13.41
C PRO A 147 7.45 -10.32 14.58
N PRO A 148 8.78 -10.44 14.42
CA PRO A 148 9.72 -10.32 15.53
C PRO A 148 9.61 -8.99 16.28
N TYR A 149 9.23 -7.89 15.61
CA TYR A 149 9.08 -6.58 16.24
C TYR A 149 7.85 -6.48 17.14
N MET A 150 6.80 -7.23 16.83
CA MET A 150 5.57 -7.29 17.61
C MET A 150 5.72 -8.28 18.78
N GLU A 151 6.30 -9.43 18.50
CA GLU A 151 6.54 -10.49 19.47
C GLU A 151 7.51 -10.05 20.58
N ALA A 152 8.52 -9.25 20.25
CA ALA A 152 9.45 -8.67 21.22
C ALA A 152 8.76 -7.79 22.29
N GLU A 153 7.59 -7.25 22.00
CA GLU A 153 6.78 -6.46 22.92
C GLU A 153 5.63 -7.28 23.55
N GLY A 154 5.59 -8.61 23.32
CA GLY A 154 4.64 -9.54 23.94
C GLY A 154 3.30 -9.69 23.24
N MET A 155 3.14 -9.17 22.01
CA MET A 155 1.95 -9.41 21.18
C MET A 155 2.12 -10.69 20.37
N ALA A 156 1.04 -11.45 20.16
CA ALA A 156 1.04 -12.48 19.12
C ALA A 156 1.13 -11.80 17.74
N CYS A 157 1.89 -12.38 16.80
CA CYS A 157 1.96 -11.86 15.44
C CYS A 157 2.08 -12.98 14.43
N ASP A 158 1.18 -13.00 13.45
CA ASP A 158 1.25 -13.94 12.33
C ASP A 158 1.49 -13.17 11.02
N PHE A 159 2.47 -13.60 10.23
CA PHE A 159 2.62 -13.15 8.85
C PHE A 159 1.55 -13.83 7.99
N VAL A 160 0.65 -13.03 7.43
CA VAL A 160 -0.51 -13.53 6.69
C VAL A 160 -0.36 -13.38 5.16
N GLY A 161 0.78 -12.88 4.70
CA GLY A 161 1.03 -12.58 3.29
C GLY A 161 0.55 -11.20 2.89
N HIS A 162 0.90 -10.78 1.69
CA HIS A 162 0.55 -9.46 1.17
C HIS A 162 -0.46 -9.58 0.01
N PRO A 163 -1.52 -8.75 -0.06
CA PRO A 163 -2.55 -8.82 -1.11
C PRO A 163 -1.98 -8.74 -2.53
N VAL A 164 -0.87 -8.03 -2.70
CA VAL A 164 -0.19 -7.90 -3.99
C VAL A 164 0.25 -9.25 -4.57
N ALA A 165 0.56 -10.22 -3.72
CA ALA A 165 0.98 -11.57 -4.13
C ALA A 165 -0.18 -12.42 -4.65
N ALA A 166 -1.42 -12.09 -4.28
CA ALA A 166 -2.63 -12.75 -4.77
C ALA A 166 -3.05 -12.30 -6.18
N GLN A 167 -2.44 -11.24 -6.69
CA GLN A 167 -2.75 -10.74 -8.03
C GLN A 167 -2.28 -11.72 -9.10
N ALA A 168 -3.16 -12.02 -10.06
CA ALA A 168 -2.83 -12.88 -11.19
C ALA A 168 -1.72 -12.23 -12.05
N PRO A 169 -0.81 -13.03 -12.60
CA PRO A 169 0.17 -12.52 -13.57
C PRO A 169 -0.50 -11.85 -14.76
N ILE A 170 0.08 -10.75 -15.21
CA ILE A 170 -0.41 -10.01 -16.37
C ILE A 170 -0.13 -10.81 -17.63
N THR A 171 -1.14 -10.98 -18.46
CA THR A 171 -1.04 -11.71 -19.72
C THR A 171 -0.63 -10.80 -20.87
N SER A 172 0.06 -11.35 -21.86
CA SER A 172 0.38 -10.63 -23.10
C SER A 172 -0.86 -10.09 -23.82
N LYS A 173 -2.02 -10.76 -23.67
CA LYS A 173 -3.30 -10.29 -24.25
C LYS A 173 -3.79 -9.02 -23.56
N GLN A 174 -3.65 -8.90 -22.24
CA GLN A 174 -4.02 -7.68 -21.50
C GLN A 174 -3.09 -6.53 -21.88
N ILE A 175 -1.78 -6.79 -22.00
CA ILE A 175 -0.81 -5.78 -22.47
C ILE A 175 -1.15 -5.30 -23.87
N ALA A 176 -1.38 -6.21 -24.81
CA ALA A 176 -1.73 -5.84 -26.19
C ALA A 176 -3.03 -5.04 -26.28
N LYS A 177 -4.05 -5.41 -25.48
CA LYS A 177 -5.28 -4.64 -25.39
C LYS A 177 -5.03 -3.24 -24.84
N PHE A 178 -4.28 -3.11 -23.75
CA PHE A 178 -3.92 -1.81 -23.16
C PHE A 178 -3.18 -0.92 -24.17
N GLN A 179 -2.19 -1.47 -24.87
CA GLN A 179 -1.46 -0.74 -25.91
C GLN A 179 -2.37 -0.25 -27.03
N ALA A 180 -3.33 -1.08 -27.47
CA ALA A 180 -4.31 -0.68 -28.47
C ALA A 180 -5.29 0.39 -27.98
N ASP A 181 -5.82 0.24 -26.74
CA ASP A 181 -6.77 1.19 -26.15
C ASP A 181 -6.16 2.60 -25.97
N TYR A 182 -4.84 2.67 -25.71
CA TYR A 182 -4.11 3.92 -25.54
C TYR A 182 -3.28 4.34 -26.77
N ALA A 183 -3.49 3.69 -27.93
CA ALA A 183 -2.82 3.98 -29.19
C ALA A 183 -1.29 3.97 -29.13
N PHE A 184 -0.69 3.09 -28.30
CA PHE A 184 0.76 2.92 -28.25
C PHE A 184 1.31 2.34 -29.55
N ASP A 185 2.47 2.85 -29.98
CA ASP A 185 3.25 2.25 -31.05
C ASP A 185 3.95 0.98 -30.51
N PRO A 186 3.61 -0.23 -30.98
CA PRO A 186 4.20 -1.47 -30.50
C PRO A 186 5.69 -1.63 -30.86
N ALA A 187 6.21 -0.81 -31.78
CA ALA A 187 7.63 -0.79 -32.14
C ALA A 187 8.48 0.01 -31.12
N ARG A 188 7.86 0.79 -30.25
CA ARG A 188 8.54 1.64 -29.27
C ARG A 188 8.40 1.05 -27.86
N GLU A 189 9.47 1.14 -27.08
CA GLU A 189 9.47 0.74 -25.68
C GLU A 189 8.79 1.79 -24.79
N SER A 190 8.23 1.35 -23.66
CA SER A 190 7.52 2.24 -22.74
C SER A 190 8.20 2.28 -21.37
N LEU A 191 8.12 3.44 -20.71
CA LEU A 191 8.52 3.65 -19.31
C LEU A 191 7.30 4.05 -18.49
N VAL A 192 7.16 3.49 -17.30
CA VAL A 192 6.19 3.95 -16.28
C VAL A 192 6.84 4.98 -15.37
N ILE A 193 6.15 6.10 -15.17
CA ILE A 193 6.60 7.23 -14.38
C ILE A 193 5.60 7.51 -13.26
N LEU A 194 6.02 7.34 -12.02
CA LEU A 194 5.19 7.41 -10.80
C LEU A 194 5.76 8.45 -9.82
N PRO A 195 5.52 9.75 -10.05
CA PRO A 195 6.14 10.81 -9.23
C PRO A 195 5.50 10.99 -7.84
N GLY A 196 4.55 10.14 -7.49
CA GLY A 196 3.84 10.15 -6.21
C GLY A 196 2.34 10.27 -6.35
N SER A 197 1.64 10.07 -5.23
CA SER A 197 0.17 10.14 -5.12
C SER A 197 -0.33 11.44 -4.47
N ARG A 198 0.57 12.35 -4.10
CA ARG A 198 0.25 13.64 -3.47
C ARG A 198 0.77 14.81 -4.31
N PRO A 199 0.04 15.93 -4.37
CA PRO A 199 0.52 17.11 -5.10
C PRO A 199 1.93 17.57 -4.69
N SER A 200 2.27 17.47 -3.41
CA SER A 200 3.59 17.85 -2.88
C SER A 200 4.71 16.93 -3.34
N GLU A 201 4.45 15.64 -3.51
CA GLU A 201 5.38 14.65 -4.05
C GLU A 201 5.62 14.92 -5.53
N ILE A 202 4.54 15.05 -6.30
CA ILE A 202 4.60 15.35 -7.75
C ILE A 202 5.40 16.63 -8.01
N LYS A 203 5.07 17.72 -7.32
CA LYS A 203 5.79 19.01 -7.47
C LYS A 203 7.29 18.90 -7.20
N ARG A 204 7.70 17.93 -6.41
CA ARG A 204 9.10 17.74 -6.00
C ARG A 204 9.85 16.76 -6.90
N LEU A 205 9.24 15.61 -7.22
CA LEU A 205 9.90 14.54 -7.96
C LEU A 205 9.78 14.68 -9.48
N LEU A 206 8.64 15.15 -9.98
CA LEU A 206 8.41 15.26 -11.41
C LEU A 206 9.44 16.12 -12.14
N PRO A 207 9.91 17.28 -11.63
CA PRO A 207 10.98 18.03 -12.27
C PRO A 207 12.28 17.24 -12.43
N VAL A 208 12.63 16.40 -11.44
CA VAL A 208 13.81 15.54 -11.50
C VAL A 208 13.62 14.44 -12.54
N PHE A 209 12.43 13.83 -12.58
CA PHE A 209 12.10 12.81 -13.57
C PHE A 209 12.08 13.37 -14.99
N CYS A 210 11.54 14.57 -15.20
CA CYS A 210 11.60 15.25 -16.50
C CYS A 210 13.04 15.52 -16.94
N GLN A 211 13.94 15.88 -16.03
CA GLN A 211 15.38 16.03 -16.37
C GLN A 211 16.01 14.71 -16.83
N VAL A 212 15.67 13.58 -16.20
CA VAL A 212 16.10 12.24 -16.65
C VAL A 212 15.59 11.98 -18.05
N LEU A 213 14.29 12.17 -18.27
CA LEU A 213 13.61 11.90 -19.55
C LEU A 213 14.06 12.82 -20.68
N SER A 214 14.65 13.99 -20.37
CA SER A 214 15.21 14.91 -21.36
C SER A 214 16.56 14.45 -21.92
N GLU A 215 17.18 13.39 -21.39
CA GLU A 215 18.39 12.84 -21.97
C GLU A 215 18.10 12.15 -23.30
N PRO A 216 18.96 12.30 -24.35
CA PRO A 216 18.73 11.75 -25.67
C PRO A 216 18.44 10.24 -25.71
N PHE A 217 18.98 9.49 -24.76
CA PHE A 217 18.76 8.06 -24.64
C PHE A 217 17.28 7.70 -24.45
N PHE A 218 16.49 8.57 -23.80
CA PHE A 218 15.10 8.31 -23.50
C PHE A 218 14.12 8.93 -24.52
N ALA A 219 14.63 9.58 -25.58
CA ALA A 219 13.79 10.33 -26.53
C ALA A 219 12.75 9.47 -27.26
N ASP A 220 13.07 8.21 -27.56
CA ASP A 220 12.21 7.30 -28.31
C ASP A 220 11.24 6.49 -27.43
N PHE A 221 11.31 6.61 -26.11
CA PHE A 221 10.37 5.91 -25.24
C PHE A 221 9.01 6.57 -25.22
N GLN A 222 7.96 5.77 -25.09
CA GLN A 222 6.61 6.21 -24.77
C GLN A 222 6.47 6.24 -23.24
N LEU A 223 5.77 7.22 -22.72
CA LEU A 223 5.67 7.43 -21.25
C LEU A 223 4.26 7.13 -20.76
N ILE A 224 4.17 6.30 -19.73
CA ILE A 224 2.93 5.94 -19.05
C ILE A 224 2.96 6.59 -17.66
N PHE A 225 1.96 7.42 -17.35
CA PHE A 225 1.78 8.05 -16.04
C PHE A 225 0.47 7.57 -15.41
N PRO A 226 0.48 6.45 -14.69
CA PRO A 226 -0.64 6.06 -13.85
C PRO A 226 -0.82 7.07 -12.72
N THR A 227 -2.03 7.58 -12.58
CA THR A 227 -2.32 8.66 -11.60
C THR A 227 -3.77 8.61 -11.12
N LEU A 228 -4.06 9.38 -10.08
CA LEU A 228 -5.42 9.55 -9.58
C LEU A 228 -6.15 10.63 -10.39
N PRO A 229 -7.47 10.50 -10.63
CA PRO A 229 -8.21 11.46 -11.46
C PRO A 229 -8.04 12.92 -11.04
N HIS A 230 -8.03 13.20 -9.74
CA HIS A 230 -7.88 14.57 -9.23
C HIS A 230 -6.47 15.18 -9.43
N LEU A 231 -5.46 14.36 -9.75
CA LEU A 231 -4.07 14.79 -10.02
C LEU A 231 -3.80 14.97 -11.52
N GLU A 232 -4.69 14.49 -12.37
CA GLU A 232 -4.54 14.57 -13.82
C GLU A 232 -4.30 16.00 -14.34
N PRO A 233 -5.04 17.04 -13.91
CA PRO A 233 -4.80 18.41 -14.38
C PRO A 233 -3.39 18.92 -14.02
N LEU A 234 -2.90 18.58 -12.84
CA LEU A 234 -1.56 18.94 -12.38
C LEU A 234 -0.48 18.30 -13.26
N LEU A 235 -0.63 17.00 -13.57
CA LEU A 235 0.31 16.29 -14.43
C LEU A 235 0.26 16.79 -15.87
N ARG A 236 -0.92 16.96 -16.47
CA ARG A 236 -1.06 17.50 -17.84
C ARG A 236 -0.34 18.82 -18.01
N GLU A 237 -0.45 19.71 -17.04
CA GLU A 237 0.23 21.01 -17.10
C GLU A 237 1.75 20.86 -17.01
N ALA A 238 2.22 20.03 -16.07
CA ALA A 238 3.64 19.85 -15.82
C ALA A 238 4.38 19.07 -16.95
N LEU A 239 3.66 18.30 -17.74
CA LEU A 239 4.21 17.47 -18.83
C LEU A 239 4.21 18.15 -20.21
N LYS A 240 3.66 19.36 -20.34
CA LYS A 240 3.58 20.10 -21.61
C LYS A 240 4.90 20.34 -22.34
N GLY A 241 6.02 20.16 -21.70
CA GLY A 241 7.34 20.39 -22.29
C GLY A 241 8.11 19.13 -22.67
N LEU A 242 7.56 17.96 -22.40
CA LEU A 242 8.22 16.70 -22.76
C LEU A 242 8.02 16.38 -24.24
N PRO A 243 9.10 16.00 -24.96
CA PRO A 243 9.02 15.63 -26.36
C PRO A 243 8.42 14.24 -26.61
N GLN A 244 8.41 13.39 -25.58
CA GLN A 244 7.93 12.01 -25.66
C GLN A 244 6.40 11.97 -25.69
N GLU A 245 5.87 10.99 -26.40
CA GLU A 245 4.46 10.64 -26.32
C GLU A 245 4.10 10.18 -24.91
N THR A 246 3.05 10.78 -24.35
CA THR A 246 2.71 10.62 -22.93
C THR A 246 1.25 10.25 -22.76
N VAL A 247 1.00 9.17 -22.03
CA VAL A 247 -0.33 8.67 -21.69
C VAL A 247 -0.57 8.79 -20.19
N LEU A 248 -1.70 9.40 -19.80
CA LEU A 248 -2.17 9.43 -18.42
C LEU A 248 -3.21 8.32 -18.21
N VAL A 249 -2.94 7.40 -17.29
CA VAL A 249 -3.84 6.30 -16.92
C VAL A 249 -4.49 6.65 -15.57
N THR A 250 -5.74 7.09 -15.62
CA THR A 250 -6.45 7.63 -14.46
C THR A 250 -7.46 6.67 -13.85
N GLY A 251 -7.88 5.64 -14.61
CA GLY A 251 -9.00 4.78 -14.21
C GLY A 251 -10.34 5.49 -14.16
N SER A 252 -10.45 6.68 -14.74
CA SER A 252 -11.70 7.47 -14.74
C SER A 252 -12.85 6.70 -15.40
N GLY A 253 -14.00 6.65 -14.72
CA GLY A 253 -15.16 5.92 -15.20
C GLY A 253 -15.15 4.41 -14.94
N LEU A 254 -14.07 3.88 -14.35
CA LEU A 254 -13.95 2.48 -13.97
C LEU A 254 -14.35 2.28 -12.49
N SER A 255 -14.72 1.03 -12.15
CA SER A 255 -14.79 0.63 -10.74
C SER A 255 -13.38 0.63 -10.11
N ALA A 256 -13.29 0.69 -8.79
CA ALA A 256 -12.00 0.67 -8.08
C ALA A 256 -11.15 -0.57 -8.45
N ALA A 257 -11.79 -1.74 -8.58
CA ALA A 257 -11.13 -2.97 -8.98
C ALA A 257 -10.61 -2.91 -10.43
N ALA A 258 -11.43 -2.44 -11.38
CA ALA A 258 -11.03 -2.30 -12.79
C ALA A 258 -9.92 -1.25 -12.97
N ALA A 259 -9.95 -0.14 -12.23
CA ALA A 259 -8.89 0.86 -12.24
C ALA A 259 -7.57 0.32 -11.63
N ALA A 260 -7.65 -0.55 -10.61
CA ALA A 260 -6.47 -1.21 -10.06
C ALA A 260 -5.87 -2.22 -11.05
N GLU A 261 -6.70 -2.98 -11.75
CA GLU A 261 -6.27 -3.90 -12.81
C GLU A 261 -5.63 -3.14 -13.96
N GLU A 262 -6.25 -2.05 -14.46
CA GLU A 262 -5.70 -1.21 -15.52
C GLU A 262 -4.32 -0.66 -15.16
N ARG A 263 -4.13 -0.17 -13.92
CA ARG A 263 -2.82 0.28 -13.44
C ARG A 263 -1.79 -0.84 -13.45
N LEU A 264 -2.17 -2.02 -12.99
CA LEU A 264 -1.25 -3.16 -12.97
C LEU A 264 -0.82 -3.56 -14.39
N VAL A 265 -1.77 -3.56 -15.34
CA VAL A 265 -1.49 -3.80 -16.78
C VAL A 265 -0.58 -2.71 -17.34
N ALA A 266 -0.82 -1.43 -16.99
CA ALA A 266 0.04 -0.32 -17.37
C ALA A 266 1.48 -0.50 -16.87
N TYR A 267 1.67 -1.02 -15.63
CA TYR A 267 3.00 -1.35 -15.11
C TYR A 267 3.67 -2.45 -15.95
N GLY A 268 2.96 -3.55 -16.20
CA GLY A 268 3.50 -4.67 -16.97
C GLY A 268 3.72 -4.40 -18.46
N ALA A 269 3.11 -3.35 -19.02
CA ALA A 269 3.35 -2.91 -20.39
C ALA A 269 4.68 -2.17 -20.56
N ALA A 270 5.34 -1.76 -19.48
CA ALA A 270 6.57 -0.98 -19.54
C ALA A 270 7.83 -1.84 -19.32
N LYS A 271 8.93 -1.42 -19.93
CA LYS A 271 10.26 -2.04 -19.75
C LYS A 271 10.87 -1.77 -18.39
N ALA A 272 10.62 -0.59 -17.84
CA ALA A 272 11.08 -0.20 -16.51
C ALA A 272 10.22 0.95 -15.96
N ALA A 273 10.39 1.23 -14.67
CA ALA A 273 9.70 2.30 -13.98
C ALA A 273 10.66 3.25 -13.25
N MET A 274 10.33 4.55 -13.22
CA MET A 274 10.80 5.50 -12.21
C MET A 274 9.67 5.78 -11.23
N ALA A 275 9.85 5.48 -9.96
CA ALA A 275 8.78 5.58 -9.00
C ALA A 275 9.19 6.28 -7.69
N ALA A 276 8.25 6.99 -7.07
CA ALA A 276 8.36 7.45 -5.70
C ALA A 276 8.43 6.25 -4.74
N SER A 277 9.16 6.38 -3.63
CA SER A 277 9.20 5.34 -2.60
C SER A 277 7.82 5.12 -1.97
N GLY A 278 7.47 3.85 -1.75
CA GLY A 278 6.20 3.45 -1.14
C GLY A 278 5.79 2.03 -1.51
N THR A 279 4.54 1.69 -1.22
CA THR A 279 3.94 0.38 -1.55
C THR A 279 3.90 0.11 -3.05
N VAL A 280 3.98 1.15 -3.88
CA VAL A 280 4.01 1.03 -5.35
C VAL A 280 5.17 0.15 -5.85
N SER A 281 6.27 0.05 -5.10
CA SER A 281 7.37 -0.88 -5.44
C SER A 281 6.92 -2.35 -5.43
N LEU A 282 5.99 -2.73 -4.55
CA LEU A 282 5.41 -4.06 -4.56
C LEU A 282 4.40 -4.28 -5.69
N GLU A 283 3.67 -3.23 -6.08
CA GLU A 283 2.75 -3.30 -7.23
C GLU A 283 3.55 -3.45 -8.55
N LEU A 284 4.65 -2.72 -8.71
CA LEU A 284 5.58 -2.89 -9.82
C LEU A 284 6.21 -4.28 -9.85
N ALA A 285 6.59 -4.78 -8.67
CA ALA A 285 7.10 -6.15 -8.53
C ALA A 285 6.02 -7.20 -8.91
N ALA A 286 4.76 -6.98 -8.53
CA ALA A 286 3.66 -7.85 -8.92
C ALA A 286 3.46 -7.89 -10.45
N ALA A 287 3.69 -6.77 -11.11
CA ALA A 287 3.67 -6.66 -12.57
C ALA A 287 4.95 -7.19 -13.26
N GLY A 288 5.99 -7.52 -12.49
CA GLY A 288 7.28 -7.96 -13.03
C GLY A 288 8.13 -6.82 -13.62
N THR A 289 7.83 -5.57 -13.29
CA THR A 289 8.45 -4.39 -13.89
C THR A 289 9.69 -3.94 -13.11
N PRO A 290 10.89 -3.96 -13.71
CA PRO A 290 12.09 -3.41 -13.10
C PRO A 290 11.93 -1.92 -12.79
N MET A 291 12.59 -1.42 -11.74
CA MET A 291 12.34 -0.07 -11.28
C MET A 291 13.57 0.63 -10.70
N VAL A 292 13.54 1.94 -10.73
CA VAL A 292 14.38 2.83 -9.93
C VAL A 292 13.46 3.57 -8.95
N ILE A 293 13.84 3.60 -7.68
CA ILE A 293 13.08 4.30 -6.64
C ILE A 293 13.77 5.62 -6.32
N ALA A 294 12.98 6.70 -6.33
CA ALA A 294 13.44 8.02 -5.93
C ALA A 294 12.49 8.61 -4.89
N TYR A 295 13.05 9.30 -3.90
CA TYR A 295 12.24 9.99 -2.91
C TYR A 295 12.94 11.24 -2.40
N ASP A 296 12.20 12.33 -2.39
CA ASP A 296 12.67 13.57 -1.83
C ASP A 296 11.65 14.19 -0.89
N MET A 297 12.16 14.85 0.15
CA MET A 297 11.35 15.50 1.18
C MET A 297 11.97 16.85 1.58
N GLY A 298 11.20 17.71 2.24
CA GLY A 298 11.70 18.99 2.73
C GLY A 298 12.89 18.86 3.67
N LEU A 299 13.77 19.86 3.72
CA LEU A 299 15.00 19.83 4.51
C LEU A 299 14.78 19.45 5.98
N ILE A 300 13.74 20.00 6.61
CA ILE A 300 13.40 19.68 8.01
C ILE A 300 13.00 18.21 8.14
N SER A 301 12.16 17.71 7.22
CA SER A 301 11.75 16.30 7.20
C SER A 301 12.95 15.36 6.96
N ARG A 302 13.91 15.75 6.10
CA ARG A 302 15.15 14.98 5.87
C ARG A 302 15.95 14.81 7.15
N LEU A 303 16.11 15.88 7.93
CA LEU A 303 16.84 15.83 9.20
C LEU A 303 16.14 14.95 10.23
N ILE A 304 14.83 15.11 10.38
CA ILE A 304 14.04 14.35 11.36
C ILE A 304 14.00 12.86 10.96
N ILE A 305 13.63 12.56 9.73
CA ILE A 305 13.48 11.18 9.25
C ILE A 305 14.84 10.51 9.16
N GLY A 306 15.87 11.19 8.66
CA GLY A 306 17.24 10.65 8.60
C GLY A 306 17.80 10.25 9.95
N ALA A 307 17.46 11.00 11.02
CA ALA A 307 17.85 10.65 12.39
C ALA A 307 17.01 9.50 13.00
N MET A 308 15.84 9.21 12.44
CA MET A 308 14.89 8.21 12.94
C MET A 308 14.88 6.92 12.12
N LEU A 309 15.40 6.93 10.89
CA LEU A 309 15.47 5.74 10.04
C LEU A 309 16.46 4.73 10.66
N GLN A 310 15.97 3.50 10.83
CA GLN A 310 16.74 2.37 11.35
C GLN A 310 17.09 1.35 10.26
N ILE A 311 16.78 1.68 9.02
CA ILE A 311 16.96 0.83 7.84
C ILE A 311 17.90 1.50 6.83
N ASP A 312 18.62 0.67 6.10
CA ASP A 312 19.57 1.07 5.06
C ASP A 312 18.94 1.06 3.65
N THR A 313 17.68 0.63 3.52
CA THR A 313 16.89 0.65 2.29
C THR A 313 15.44 1.03 2.57
N VAL A 314 14.84 1.84 1.71
CA VAL A 314 13.44 2.30 1.83
C VAL A 314 12.50 1.56 0.87
N THR A 315 13.03 0.69 0.02
CA THR A 315 12.25 -0.07 -0.97
C THR A 315 11.84 -1.42 -0.40
N LEU A 316 10.53 -1.69 -0.38
CA LEU A 316 10.00 -2.94 0.15
C LEU A 316 10.52 -4.17 -0.59
N VAL A 317 10.76 -4.08 -1.90
CA VAL A 317 11.38 -5.17 -2.68
C VAL A 317 12.76 -5.52 -2.11
N ASN A 318 13.62 -4.55 -1.85
CA ASN A 318 14.95 -4.78 -1.28
C ASN A 318 14.87 -5.37 0.13
N LEU A 319 13.92 -4.89 0.95
CA LEU A 319 13.71 -5.39 2.31
C LEU A 319 13.23 -6.84 2.30
N VAL A 320 12.22 -7.15 1.50
CA VAL A 320 11.64 -8.50 1.46
C VAL A 320 12.57 -9.51 0.80
N SER A 321 13.26 -9.15 -0.30
CA SER A 321 14.23 -10.03 -0.96
C SER A 321 15.59 -10.11 -0.24
N GLU A 322 15.83 -9.21 0.75
CA GLU A 322 17.13 -9.06 1.44
C GLU A 322 18.27 -8.73 0.49
N THR A 323 17.95 -8.00 -0.58
CA THR A 323 18.92 -7.56 -1.60
C THR A 323 19.03 -6.04 -1.65
N ARG A 324 19.86 -5.53 -2.58
CA ARG A 324 19.93 -4.12 -2.98
C ARG A 324 19.83 -4.01 -4.50
N ALA A 325 19.05 -4.92 -5.11
CA ALA A 325 18.88 -4.99 -6.55
C ALA A 325 18.12 -3.81 -7.14
N VAL A 326 17.21 -3.19 -6.35
CA VAL A 326 16.51 -1.97 -6.75
C VAL A 326 17.32 -0.75 -6.35
N PRO A 327 17.82 0.06 -7.30
CA PRO A 327 18.54 1.30 -7.00
C PRO A 327 17.60 2.33 -6.33
N GLU A 328 18.13 3.01 -5.32
CA GLU A 328 17.40 4.00 -4.53
C GLU A 328 18.14 5.33 -4.51
N PHE A 329 17.41 6.41 -4.74
CA PHE A 329 17.92 7.77 -4.72
C PHE A 329 17.08 8.61 -3.76
N VAL A 330 17.57 8.74 -2.51
CA VAL A 330 16.80 9.38 -1.43
C VAL A 330 17.44 10.70 -1.03
N GLY A 331 16.63 11.73 -0.92
CA GLY A 331 17.05 13.04 -0.41
C GLY A 331 18.08 13.73 -1.29
N ARG A 332 19.35 13.81 -0.84
CA ARG A 332 20.43 14.49 -1.59
C ARG A 332 20.84 13.77 -2.88
N ASP A 333 20.58 12.47 -2.93
CA ASP A 333 20.94 11.62 -4.07
C ASP A 333 19.80 11.55 -5.12
N CYS A 334 18.64 12.12 -4.82
CA CYS A 334 17.53 12.26 -5.75
C CYS A 334 17.87 13.33 -6.82
N LYS A 335 18.73 12.98 -7.78
CA LYS A 335 19.21 13.84 -8.86
C LYS A 335 19.19 13.10 -10.20
N ALA A 336 18.84 13.80 -11.27
CA ALA A 336 18.78 13.21 -12.61
C ALA A 336 20.12 12.56 -13.01
N ALA A 337 21.24 13.19 -12.70
CA ALA A 337 22.59 12.68 -13.02
C ALA A 337 22.91 11.33 -12.36
N GLN A 338 22.22 10.94 -11.29
CA GLN A 338 22.38 9.64 -10.64
C GLN A 338 21.30 8.64 -11.09
N ILE A 339 20.07 9.11 -11.26
CA ILE A 339 18.91 8.27 -11.64
C ILE A 339 19.06 7.77 -13.08
N ALA A 340 19.44 8.63 -14.03
CA ALA A 340 19.49 8.28 -15.45
C ALA A 340 20.45 7.12 -15.76
N PRO A 341 21.71 7.09 -15.25
CA PRO A 341 22.60 5.94 -15.43
C PRO A 341 22.02 4.64 -14.86
N ALA A 342 21.39 4.69 -13.68
CA ALA A 342 20.78 3.53 -13.07
C ALA A 342 19.59 3.01 -13.88
N LEU A 343 18.73 3.90 -14.40
CA LEU A 343 17.62 3.53 -15.28
C LEU A 343 18.12 2.87 -16.57
N ARG A 344 19.19 3.40 -17.19
CA ARG A 344 19.84 2.77 -18.36
C ARG A 344 20.39 1.38 -18.03
N GLN A 345 20.99 1.23 -16.86
CA GLN A 345 21.55 -0.04 -16.41
C GLN A 345 20.46 -1.12 -16.26
N ILE A 346 19.34 -0.81 -15.64
CA ILE A 346 18.25 -1.80 -15.49
C ILE A 346 17.56 -2.12 -16.81
N LEU A 347 17.50 -1.16 -17.75
CA LEU A 347 16.99 -1.42 -19.11
C LEU A 347 17.88 -2.40 -19.89
N SER A 348 19.20 -2.30 -19.72
CA SER A 348 20.15 -3.17 -20.39
C SER A 348 20.42 -4.50 -19.70
N ALA A 349 20.28 -4.56 -18.37
CA ALA A 349 20.61 -5.73 -17.55
C ALA A 349 19.60 -5.94 -16.41
N PRO A 350 18.34 -6.30 -16.68
CA PRO A 350 17.28 -6.41 -15.68
C PRO A 350 17.35 -7.67 -14.80
N ALA A 351 18.23 -8.64 -15.11
CA ALA A 351 18.20 -9.98 -14.53
C ALA A 351 18.27 -10.00 -12.99
N ALA A 352 19.15 -9.19 -12.38
CA ALA A 352 19.27 -9.13 -10.93
C ALA A 352 17.99 -8.62 -10.25
N GLN A 353 17.31 -7.63 -10.84
CA GLN A 353 16.03 -7.15 -10.34
C GLN A 353 14.91 -8.16 -10.59
N ALA A 354 14.88 -8.81 -11.73
CA ALA A 354 13.89 -9.84 -12.03
C ALA A 354 13.94 -10.96 -10.98
N GLN A 355 15.14 -11.39 -10.57
CA GLN A 355 15.32 -12.37 -9.50
C GLN A 355 14.84 -11.83 -8.14
N ALA A 356 15.17 -10.60 -7.77
CA ALA A 356 14.73 -9.99 -6.51
C ALA A 356 13.21 -9.79 -6.47
N ILE A 357 12.59 -9.46 -7.60
CA ILE A 357 11.14 -9.35 -7.76
C ILE A 357 10.46 -10.70 -7.53
N GLU A 358 10.95 -11.76 -8.17
CA GLU A 358 10.41 -13.12 -8.03
C GLU A 358 10.54 -13.62 -6.58
N GLU A 359 11.70 -13.45 -5.98
CA GLU A 359 11.93 -13.77 -4.56
C GLU A 359 10.97 -12.99 -3.65
N THR A 360 10.79 -11.70 -3.91
CA THR A 360 9.85 -10.85 -3.17
C THR A 360 8.44 -11.39 -3.26
N MET A 361 7.96 -11.68 -4.46
CA MET A 361 6.59 -12.18 -4.66
C MET A 361 6.38 -13.55 -4.00
N THR A 362 7.36 -14.43 -4.10
CA THR A 362 7.34 -15.74 -3.43
C THR A 362 7.26 -15.59 -1.90
N ARG A 363 8.12 -14.77 -1.31
CA ARG A 363 8.12 -14.50 0.14
C ARG A 363 6.83 -13.84 0.62
N LEU A 364 6.17 -13.04 -0.22
CA LEU A 364 4.88 -12.44 0.08
C LEU A 364 3.69 -13.40 -0.08
N GLY A 365 3.91 -14.61 -0.61
CA GLY A 365 2.91 -15.68 -0.70
C GLY A 365 2.40 -15.95 -2.10
N ARG A 366 3.04 -15.45 -3.19
CA ARG A 366 2.65 -15.80 -4.56
C ARG A 366 2.76 -17.32 -4.78
N GLY A 367 1.70 -17.90 -5.34
CA GLY A 367 1.63 -19.34 -5.61
C GLY A 367 1.19 -20.20 -4.43
N ASP A 368 0.98 -19.60 -3.24
CA ASP A 368 0.43 -20.33 -2.11
C ASP A 368 -1.11 -20.38 -2.18
N PRO A 369 -1.71 -21.58 -2.32
CA PRO A 369 -3.18 -21.73 -2.35
C PRO A 369 -3.86 -21.33 -1.03
N GLU A 370 -3.12 -21.32 0.09
CA GLU A 370 -3.63 -20.94 1.40
C GLU A 370 -3.60 -19.41 1.65
N LEU A 371 -2.94 -18.64 0.80
CA LEU A 371 -2.80 -17.19 0.96
C LEU A 371 -4.14 -16.48 1.25
N PRO A 372 -5.25 -16.77 0.54
CA PRO A 372 -6.55 -16.13 0.81
C PRO A 372 -7.13 -16.43 2.20
N TYR A 373 -6.66 -17.50 2.84
CA TYR A 373 -7.19 -17.96 4.12
C TYR A 373 -6.25 -17.71 5.30
N ARG A 374 -5.01 -17.31 5.08
CA ARG A 374 -4.00 -17.12 6.14
C ARG A 374 -4.48 -16.15 7.22
N ALA A 375 -5.01 -14.99 6.84
CA ALA A 375 -5.51 -14.00 7.80
C ALA A 375 -6.68 -14.55 8.63
N ALA A 376 -7.63 -15.23 7.98
CA ALA A 376 -8.77 -15.84 8.66
C ALA A 376 -8.33 -16.96 9.63
N ARG A 377 -7.40 -17.81 9.22
CA ARG A 377 -6.82 -18.87 10.10
C ARG A 377 -6.11 -18.28 11.30
N ALA A 378 -5.31 -17.21 11.10
CA ALA A 378 -4.62 -16.52 12.18
C ALA A 378 -5.60 -15.92 13.20
N VAL A 379 -6.69 -15.29 12.73
CA VAL A 379 -7.77 -14.79 13.61
C VAL A 379 -8.41 -15.94 14.41
N LEU A 380 -8.77 -17.05 13.76
CA LEU A 380 -9.41 -18.20 14.42
C LEU A 380 -8.48 -18.88 15.42
N LYS A 381 -7.19 -19.06 15.09
CA LYS A 381 -6.17 -19.57 16.01
C LYS A 381 -6.03 -18.68 17.24
N GLY A 382 -6.07 -17.38 17.02
CA GLY A 382 -5.99 -16.42 18.08
C GLY A 382 -7.21 -16.40 19.03
N LEU A 383 -8.32 -17.06 18.72
CA LEU A 383 -9.52 -17.15 19.58
C LEU A 383 -9.56 -18.45 20.42
N GLN A 384 -8.71 -19.41 20.10
CA GLN A 384 -8.52 -20.64 20.87
C GLN A 384 -7.62 -20.38 22.09
#